data_76cddcea1605b162bfec862c9b6c403f
#
_entry.id   76cddcea1605b162bfec862c9b6c403f
#
_cell.length_a   1.000
_cell.length_b   1.000
_cell.length_c   1.000
_cell.angle_alpha   90.00
_cell.angle_beta   90.00
_cell.angle_gamma   90.00
#
_symmetry.space_group_name_H-M   'P 1'
#
loop_
_entity.id
_entity.type
_entity.pdbx_description
1 polymer ?
#
loop_
_entity_poly.entity_id
_entity_poly.type
_entity_poly.pdbx_seq_one_letter_code
_entity_poly.pdbx_strand_id
1 'polypeptide(L)'
;MPADSAYVDTSVLGAYYCPEPLSSAAEAALVRLQEPCISPLTEVEFASLIARKRRLRELSERAAGEVLRLFGQHVADGYFRRLSLGAEHFIRARDLIASMASALRTLDALHLSVALSAGVPLLTADSDFARAARRHDAVARLVK
;
A
#
# COMPACT_ATOMS: atom_id res chain seq x y z
N MET A 1 1.34 12.79 -14.83
CA MET A 1 0.67 12.35 -13.57
C MET A 1 0.29 13.57 -12.75
N PRO A 2 -0.87 13.57 -12.10
CA PRO A 2 -1.21 14.64 -11.17
C PRO A 2 -0.13 14.76 -10.08
N ALA A 3 0.16 15.99 -9.65
CA ALA A 3 1.18 16.22 -8.61
C ALA A 3 0.87 15.52 -7.29
N ASP A 4 -0.40 15.18 -7.06
CA ASP A 4 -0.89 14.59 -5.82
C ASP A 4 -1.30 13.11 -5.98
N SER A 5 -0.57 12.36 -6.82
CA SER A 5 -0.71 10.92 -6.95
C SER A 5 0.30 10.21 -6.06
N ALA A 6 -0.08 9.07 -5.52
CA ALA A 6 0.84 8.17 -4.82
C ALA A 6 0.30 6.74 -4.85
N TYR A 7 1.21 5.78 -4.87
CA TYR A 7 0.89 4.37 -4.64
C TYR A 7 0.79 4.14 -3.13
N VAL A 8 -0.36 3.70 -2.68
CA VAL A 8 -0.68 3.58 -1.25
C VAL A 8 -0.38 2.15 -0.78
N ASP A 9 0.60 2.03 0.11
CA ASP A 9 0.93 0.75 0.73
C ASP A 9 -0.19 0.27 1.67
N THR A 10 -0.34 -1.03 1.78
CA THR A 10 -1.34 -1.66 2.64
C THR A 10 -1.23 -1.20 4.10
N SER A 11 -0.02 -0.88 4.58
CA SER A 11 0.17 -0.35 5.94
C SER A 11 -0.61 0.94 6.19
N VAL A 12 -0.71 1.81 5.18
CA VAL A 12 -1.47 3.06 5.27
C VAL A 12 -2.97 2.78 5.28
N LEU A 13 -3.43 1.85 4.44
CA LEU A 13 -4.84 1.46 4.38
C LEU A 13 -5.27 0.81 5.69
N GLY A 14 -4.43 -0.04 6.28
CA GLY A 14 -4.69 -0.64 7.58
C GLY A 14 -4.89 0.40 8.66
N ALA A 15 -4.03 1.41 8.71
CA ALA A 15 -4.14 2.51 9.68
C ALA A 15 -5.37 3.38 9.41
N TYR A 16 -5.75 3.54 8.14
CA TYR A 16 -6.92 4.34 7.76
C TYR A 16 -8.25 3.65 8.12
N TYR A 17 -8.39 2.36 7.78
CA TYR A 17 -9.64 1.64 7.94
C TYR A 17 -9.84 1.02 9.32
N CYS A 18 -8.78 0.86 10.10
CA CYS A 18 -8.81 0.26 11.43
C CYS A 18 -8.37 1.27 12.49
N PRO A 19 -8.93 1.20 13.73
CA PRO A 19 -8.46 2.07 14.81
C PRO A 19 -7.02 1.73 15.19
N GLU A 20 -6.11 2.65 14.94
CA GLU A 20 -4.68 2.50 15.23
C GLU A 20 -4.08 3.86 15.60
N PRO A 21 -2.89 3.89 16.25
CA PRO A 21 -2.24 5.17 16.58
C PRO A 21 -2.00 6.07 15.39
N LEU A 22 -1.77 5.50 14.19
CA LEU A 22 -1.50 6.27 12.97
C LEU A 22 -2.76 6.61 12.17
N SER A 23 -3.96 6.30 12.66
CA SER A 23 -5.21 6.52 11.88
C SER A 23 -5.38 7.97 11.45
N SER A 24 -5.16 8.93 12.33
CA SER A 24 -5.28 10.36 11.98
C SER A 24 -4.23 10.80 10.97
N ALA A 25 -3.00 10.31 11.10
CA ALA A 25 -1.92 10.62 10.15
C ALA A 25 -2.18 10.00 8.78
N ALA A 26 -2.70 8.77 8.75
CA ALA A 26 -3.08 8.09 7.52
C ALA A 26 -4.21 8.83 6.80
N GLU A 27 -5.24 9.24 7.53
CA GLU A 27 -6.35 10.03 6.98
C GLU A 27 -5.84 11.35 6.39
N ALA A 28 -5.02 12.08 7.14
CA ALA A 28 -4.46 13.33 6.67
C ALA A 28 -3.61 13.16 5.40
N ALA A 29 -2.84 12.08 5.31
CA ALA A 29 -2.04 11.79 4.12
C ALA A 29 -2.90 11.43 2.91
N LEU A 30 -3.93 10.60 3.12
CA LEU A 30 -4.81 10.15 2.02
C LEU A 30 -5.68 11.28 1.48
N VAL A 31 -6.22 12.13 2.35
CA VAL A 31 -7.11 13.23 1.93
C VAL A 31 -6.40 14.25 1.04
N ARG A 32 -5.08 14.33 1.11
CA ARG A 32 -4.27 15.20 0.25
C ARG A 32 -4.08 14.66 -1.15
N LEU A 33 -4.31 13.36 -1.35
CA LEU A 33 -4.11 12.74 -2.65
C LEU A 33 -5.34 12.94 -3.52
N GLN A 34 -5.14 13.50 -4.71
CA GLN A 34 -6.19 13.56 -5.72
C GLN A 34 -6.37 12.19 -6.39
N GLU A 35 -5.30 11.43 -6.49
CA GLU A 35 -5.31 10.14 -7.15
C GLU A 35 -4.50 9.11 -6.34
N PRO A 36 -5.11 8.57 -5.25
CA PRO A 36 -4.49 7.44 -4.55
C PRO A 36 -4.54 6.20 -5.45
N CYS A 37 -3.39 5.54 -5.61
CA CYS A 37 -3.25 4.38 -6.48
C CYS A 37 -3.07 3.11 -5.66
N ILE A 38 -3.68 2.02 -6.10
CA ILE A 38 -3.50 0.68 -5.57
C ILE A 38 -3.29 -0.31 -6.73
N SER A 39 -2.98 -1.54 -6.41
CA SER A 39 -2.91 -2.63 -7.39
C SER A 39 -3.73 -3.83 -6.91
N PRO A 40 -3.93 -4.86 -7.74
CA PRO A 40 -4.55 -6.11 -7.27
C PRO A 40 -3.85 -6.74 -6.07
N LEU A 41 -2.53 -6.56 -5.96
CA LEU A 41 -1.77 -7.04 -4.80
C LEU A 41 -2.21 -6.34 -3.52
N THR A 42 -2.47 -5.03 -3.56
CA THR A 42 -2.97 -4.27 -2.41
C THR A 42 -4.29 -4.83 -1.90
N GLU A 43 -5.20 -5.19 -2.80
CA GLU A 43 -6.51 -5.74 -2.45
C GLU A 43 -6.36 -7.09 -1.73
N VAL A 44 -5.47 -7.95 -2.21
CA VAL A 44 -5.20 -9.25 -1.56
C VAL A 44 -4.53 -9.07 -0.21
N GLU A 45 -3.53 -8.21 -0.13
CA GLU A 45 -2.83 -7.93 1.12
C GLU A 45 -3.75 -7.31 2.17
N PHE A 46 -4.63 -6.41 1.75
CA PHE A 46 -5.59 -5.80 2.68
C PHE A 46 -6.52 -6.86 3.27
N ALA A 47 -7.05 -7.74 2.44
CA ALA A 47 -7.87 -8.87 2.92
C ALA A 47 -7.08 -9.75 3.90
N SER A 48 -5.82 -10.03 3.60
CA SER A 48 -4.93 -10.80 4.48
C SER A 48 -4.69 -10.09 5.82
N LEU A 49 -4.46 -8.78 5.79
CA LEU A 49 -4.28 -7.97 7.00
C LEU A 49 -5.51 -8.02 7.90
N ILE A 50 -6.69 -7.83 7.34
CA ILE A 50 -7.95 -7.84 8.09
C ILE A 50 -8.24 -9.23 8.66
N ALA A 51 -8.01 -10.29 7.87
CA ALA A 51 -8.15 -11.66 8.33
C ALA A 51 -7.21 -11.96 9.52
N ARG A 52 -5.99 -11.47 9.47
CA ARG A 52 -5.01 -11.60 10.57
C ARG A 52 -5.50 -10.86 11.82
N LYS A 53 -5.96 -9.62 11.68
CA LYS A 53 -6.51 -8.85 12.81
C LYS A 53 -7.69 -9.55 13.46
N ARG A 54 -8.52 -10.22 12.66
CA ARG A 54 -9.63 -11.04 13.16
C ARG A 54 -9.13 -12.24 13.96
N ARG A 55 -8.13 -12.96 13.44
CA ARG A 55 -7.54 -14.11 14.15
C ARG A 55 -6.88 -13.71 15.47
N LEU A 56 -6.23 -12.56 15.50
CA LEU A 56 -5.58 -12.02 16.69
C LEU A 56 -6.55 -11.32 17.64
N ARG A 57 -7.83 -11.29 17.30
CA ARG A 57 -8.90 -10.65 18.08
C ARG A 57 -8.72 -9.13 18.25
N GLU A 58 -7.97 -8.50 17.36
CA GLU A 58 -7.88 -7.04 17.28
C GLU A 58 -9.14 -6.44 16.68
N LEU A 59 -9.84 -7.22 15.85
CA LEU A 59 -11.14 -6.89 15.29
C LEU A 59 -12.12 -8.04 15.55
N SER A 60 -13.38 -7.69 15.85
CA SER A 60 -14.46 -8.67 15.88
C SER A 60 -14.77 -9.16 14.46
N GLU A 61 -15.45 -10.28 14.33
CA GLU A 61 -15.90 -10.78 13.03
C GLU A 61 -16.75 -9.75 12.29
N ARG A 62 -17.66 -9.09 13.02
CA ARG A 62 -18.51 -8.03 12.47
C ARG A 62 -17.71 -6.84 11.98
N ALA A 63 -16.79 -6.34 12.79
CA ALA A 63 -15.96 -5.20 12.45
C ALA A 63 -15.06 -5.51 11.23
N ALA A 64 -14.47 -6.71 11.21
CA ALA A 64 -13.66 -7.15 10.07
C ALA A 64 -14.48 -7.18 8.77
N GLY A 65 -15.69 -7.73 8.83
CA GLY A 65 -16.61 -7.76 7.69
C GLY A 65 -17.01 -6.36 7.21
N GLU A 66 -17.28 -5.45 8.13
CA GLU A 66 -17.62 -4.06 7.81
C GLU A 66 -16.45 -3.32 7.14
N VAL A 67 -15.22 -3.53 7.64
CA VAL A 67 -14.02 -2.91 7.06
C VAL A 67 -13.78 -3.42 5.64
N LEU A 68 -13.86 -4.73 5.42
CA LEU A 68 -13.70 -5.30 4.08
C LEU A 68 -14.76 -4.79 3.11
N ARG A 69 -16.01 -4.70 3.57
CA ARG A 69 -17.10 -4.18 2.75
C ARG A 69 -16.89 -2.71 2.38
N LEU A 70 -16.48 -1.90 3.35
CA LEU A 70 -16.23 -0.47 3.11
C LEU A 70 -15.09 -0.25 2.12
N PHE A 71 -13.98 -0.95 2.29
CA PHE A 71 -12.87 -0.86 1.35
C PHE A 71 -13.29 -1.29 -0.06
N GLY A 72 -14.00 -2.42 -0.16
CA GLY A 72 -14.53 -2.88 -1.44
C GLY A 72 -15.46 -1.87 -2.11
N GLN A 73 -16.29 -1.18 -1.32
CA GLN A 73 -17.17 -0.13 -1.82
C GLN A 73 -16.38 1.06 -2.34
N HIS A 74 -15.34 1.49 -1.62
CA HIS A 74 -14.48 2.58 -2.06
C HIS A 74 -13.75 2.24 -3.36
N VAL A 75 -13.29 1.00 -3.51
CA VAL A 75 -12.67 0.54 -4.77
C VAL A 75 -13.70 0.56 -5.90
N ALA A 76 -14.91 0.05 -5.67
CA ALA A 76 -15.98 0.04 -6.68
C ALA A 76 -16.42 1.44 -7.07
N ASP A 77 -16.40 2.39 -6.13
CA ASP A 77 -16.80 3.79 -6.37
C ASP A 77 -15.70 4.61 -7.05
N GLY A 78 -14.54 4.03 -7.31
CA GLY A 78 -13.47 4.71 -8.01
C GLY A 78 -12.63 5.66 -7.15
N TYR A 79 -12.62 5.47 -5.82
CA TYR A 79 -11.74 6.26 -4.94
C TYR A 79 -10.27 6.05 -5.22
N PHE A 80 -9.92 4.86 -5.70
CA PHE A 80 -8.54 4.49 -5.99
C PHE A 80 -8.36 4.27 -7.49
N ARG A 81 -7.26 4.76 -8.03
CA ARG A 81 -6.82 4.35 -9.35
C ARG A 81 -6.18 2.96 -9.22
N ARG A 82 -6.67 1.99 -9.98
CA ARG A 82 -6.12 0.64 -9.98
C ARG A 82 -5.04 0.52 -11.05
N LEU A 83 -3.80 0.31 -10.59
CA LEU A 83 -2.66 0.05 -11.46
C LEU A 83 -2.54 -1.46 -11.68
N SER A 84 -2.25 -1.86 -12.90
CA SER A 84 -2.10 -3.28 -13.23
C SER A 84 -0.85 -3.88 -12.57
N LEU A 85 -0.91 -5.18 -12.31
CA LEU A 85 0.23 -5.98 -11.87
C LEU A 85 0.41 -7.12 -12.88
N GLY A 86 1.43 -7.01 -13.71
CA GLY A 86 1.72 -7.96 -14.78
C GLY A 86 3.10 -8.58 -14.65
N ALA A 87 3.44 -9.43 -15.61
CA ALA A 87 4.73 -10.15 -15.61
C ALA A 87 5.94 -9.22 -15.52
N GLU A 88 5.86 -8.05 -16.14
CA GLU A 88 6.93 -7.05 -16.12
C GLU A 88 7.24 -6.55 -14.71
N HIS A 89 6.25 -6.48 -13.84
CA HIS A 89 6.43 -6.07 -12.44
C HIS A 89 7.14 -7.15 -11.63
N PHE A 90 6.85 -8.42 -11.91
CA PHE A 90 7.55 -9.53 -11.26
C PHE A 90 9.02 -9.57 -11.69
N ILE A 91 9.31 -9.34 -12.96
CA ILE A 91 10.69 -9.27 -13.47
C ILE A 91 11.44 -8.12 -12.77
N ARG A 92 10.83 -6.94 -12.71
CA ARG A 92 11.44 -5.77 -12.05
C ARG A 92 11.66 -6.02 -10.56
N ALA A 93 10.67 -6.59 -9.87
CA ALA A 93 10.78 -6.93 -8.45
C ALA A 93 11.95 -7.90 -8.19
N ARG A 94 12.08 -8.93 -9.04
CA ARG A 94 13.22 -9.85 -8.98
C ARG A 94 14.55 -9.12 -9.10
N ASP A 95 14.66 -8.19 -10.04
CA ASP A 95 15.89 -7.45 -10.29
C ASP A 95 16.22 -6.49 -9.13
N LEU A 96 15.20 -5.84 -8.56
CA LEU A 96 15.38 -5.00 -7.37
C LEU A 96 15.97 -5.79 -6.20
N ILE A 97 15.43 -6.98 -5.93
CA ILE A 97 15.92 -7.85 -4.86
C ILE A 97 17.31 -8.38 -5.19
N ALA A 98 17.52 -8.84 -6.43
CA ALA A 98 18.78 -9.43 -6.87
C ALA A 98 19.94 -8.43 -6.87
N SER A 99 19.67 -7.14 -6.92
CA SER A 99 20.69 -6.10 -6.80
C SER A 99 21.36 -6.09 -5.43
N MET A 100 20.70 -6.65 -4.41
CA MET A 100 21.18 -6.69 -3.01
C MET A 100 21.50 -5.30 -2.43
N ALA A 101 20.92 -4.26 -3.03
CA ALA A 101 21.15 -2.88 -2.60
C ALA A 101 20.33 -2.47 -1.37
N SER A 102 19.38 -3.30 -0.98
CA SER A 102 18.46 -3.02 0.13
C SER A 102 17.92 -4.30 0.75
N ALA A 103 17.15 -4.15 1.83
CA ALA A 103 16.49 -5.27 2.52
C ALA A 103 15.03 -5.46 2.06
N LEU A 104 14.74 -5.24 0.77
CA LEU A 104 13.40 -5.45 0.22
C LEU A 104 12.95 -6.91 0.34
N ARG A 105 11.74 -7.10 0.86
CA ARG A 105 11.06 -8.39 0.84
C ARG A 105 10.25 -8.54 -0.46
N THR A 106 9.80 -9.77 -0.74
CA THR A 106 9.12 -10.10 -2.01
C THR A 106 7.93 -9.20 -2.31
N LEU A 107 6.99 -9.06 -1.36
CA LEU A 107 5.78 -8.26 -1.59
C LEU A 107 6.10 -6.77 -1.70
N ASP A 108 7.03 -6.28 -0.90
CA ASP A 108 7.49 -4.88 -0.96
C ASP A 108 8.12 -4.58 -2.32
N ALA A 109 8.91 -5.50 -2.85
CA ALA A 109 9.52 -5.33 -4.18
C ALA A 109 8.46 -5.29 -5.29
N LEU A 110 7.40 -6.09 -5.18
CA LEU A 110 6.29 -6.05 -6.12
C LEU A 110 5.55 -4.71 -6.06
N HIS A 111 5.22 -4.24 -4.87
CA HIS A 111 4.61 -2.92 -4.70
C HIS A 111 5.50 -1.81 -5.26
N LEU A 112 6.78 -1.85 -4.92
CA LEU A 112 7.73 -0.85 -5.40
C LEU A 112 7.84 -0.87 -6.92
N SER A 113 7.83 -2.05 -7.53
CA SER A 113 7.90 -2.18 -8.99
C SER A 113 6.69 -1.53 -9.68
N VAL A 114 5.50 -1.66 -9.09
CA VAL A 114 4.29 -1.02 -9.61
C VAL A 114 4.40 0.51 -9.50
N ALA A 115 4.82 1.02 -8.35
CA ALA A 115 4.99 2.46 -8.13
C ALA A 115 6.02 3.06 -9.09
N LEU A 116 7.18 2.41 -9.23
CA LEU A 116 8.24 2.87 -10.14
C LEU A 116 7.79 2.85 -11.59
N SER A 117 7.09 1.81 -12.01
CA SER A 117 6.58 1.70 -13.39
C SER A 117 5.53 2.77 -13.71
N ALA A 118 4.72 3.13 -12.74
CA ALA A 118 3.71 4.18 -12.90
C ALA A 118 4.29 5.58 -12.75
N GLY A 119 5.52 5.72 -12.25
CA GLY A 119 6.15 7.01 -12.01
C GLY A 119 5.51 7.81 -10.88
N VAL A 120 4.97 7.14 -9.87
CA VAL A 120 4.33 7.78 -8.72
C VAL A 120 5.13 7.52 -7.44
N PRO A 121 5.06 8.44 -6.47
CA PRO A 121 5.66 8.20 -5.15
C PRO A 121 4.98 7.03 -4.44
N LEU A 122 5.72 6.38 -3.54
CA LEU A 122 5.20 5.41 -2.59
C LEU A 122 4.78 6.14 -1.32
N LEU A 123 3.57 5.87 -0.83
CA LEU A 123 3.10 6.31 0.49
C LEU A 123 3.01 5.08 1.39
N THR A 124 3.77 5.04 2.47
CA THR A 124 3.84 3.89 3.39
C THR A 124 3.91 4.35 4.84
N ALA A 125 3.45 3.52 5.75
CA ALA A 125 3.62 3.69 7.19
C ALA A 125 4.75 2.80 7.74
N ASP A 126 5.40 2.03 6.88
CA ASP A 126 6.52 1.14 7.22
C ASP A 126 7.85 1.85 6.95
N SER A 127 8.55 2.22 8.03
CA SER A 127 9.82 2.95 7.92
C SER A 127 10.91 2.13 7.22
N ASP A 128 10.92 0.81 7.41
CA ASP A 128 11.90 -0.06 6.76
C ASP A 128 11.64 -0.14 5.26
N PHE A 129 10.39 -0.24 4.86
CA PHE A 129 10.02 -0.21 3.45
C PHE A 129 10.37 1.15 2.81
N ALA A 130 10.07 2.25 3.46
CA ALA A 130 10.43 3.58 2.95
C ALA A 130 11.93 3.72 2.74
N ARG A 131 12.73 3.24 3.72
CA ARG A 131 14.18 3.27 3.63
C ARG A 131 14.70 2.41 2.48
N ALA A 132 14.19 1.20 2.34
CA ALA A 132 14.56 0.29 1.26
C ALA A 132 14.20 0.87 -0.12
N ALA A 133 12.99 1.44 -0.25
CA ALA A 133 12.54 2.05 -1.49
C ALA A 133 13.45 3.19 -1.94
N ARG A 134 13.88 4.03 -1.01
CA ARG A 134 14.79 5.15 -1.30
C ARG A 134 16.14 4.70 -1.82
N ARG A 135 16.57 3.51 -1.46
CA ARG A 135 17.81 2.91 -2.00
C ARG A 135 17.70 2.57 -3.50
N HIS A 136 16.50 2.53 -4.03
CA HIS A 136 16.23 2.28 -5.44
C HIS A 136 15.73 3.54 -6.16
N ASP A 137 16.13 4.71 -5.65
CA ASP A 137 15.78 6.02 -6.19
C ASP A 137 14.28 6.31 -6.25
N ALA A 138 13.48 5.57 -5.48
CA ALA A 138 12.05 5.83 -5.36
C ALA A 138 11.81 7.01 -4.41
N VAL A 139 10.80 7.82 -4.75
CA VAL A 139 10.27 8.81 -3.81
C VAL A 139 9.35 8.07 -2.85
N ALA A 140 9.70 8.03 -1.58
CA ALA A 140 8.90 7.38 -0.56
C ALA A 140 8.52 8.40 0.53
N ARG A 141 7.23 8.50 0.79
CA ARG A 141 6.65 9.35 1.84
C ARG A 141 6.23 8.45 2.99
N LEU A 142 6.71 8.77 4.18
CA LEU A 142 6.40 8.01 5.38
C LEU A 142 5.28 8.68 6.17
N VAL A 143 4.22 7.92 6.46
CA VAL A 143 3.15 8.32 7.38
C VAL A 143 3.63 8.03 8.80
N LYS A 144 3.63 9.07 9.67
CA LYS A 144 4.09 8.97 11.06
C LYS A 144 3.42 10.02 11.95
#